data_00c0a67785660ae7adff8a08acd43d5f
#
_entry.id   00c0a67785660ae7adff8a08acd43d5f
#
_cell.length_a   1.000
_cell.length_b   1.000
_cell.length_c   1.000
_cell.angle_alpha   90.00
_cell.angle_beta   90.00
_cell.angle_gamma   90.00
#
_symmetry.space_group_name_H-M   'P 1'
#
loop_
_entity.id
_entity.type
_entity.pdbx_description
1 polymer ?
#
loop_
_entity_poly.entity_id
_entity_poly.type
_entity_poly.pdbx_seq_one_letter_code
_entity_poly.pdbx_strand_id
1 'polypeptide(L)'
;MIKKCYILSLLLCVGAGQALAQEKTDRDYLRSGNKLYNDSLFIKAEVDYRKALELNPKSTDAMFNLANALLMQQKAKEAMEQYESVSKIEKDKEKLAQIYHNMGVILQSSKQLPQCIEAYKESLRNNPKDDETRYNLALAQKQL
;
A
#
# COMPACT_ATOMS: atom_id res chain seq x y z
N MET A 1 -75.59 -8.86 30.36
CA MET A 1 -75.05 -8.42 29.03
C MET A 1 -73.53 -8.23 29.18
N ILE A 2 -72.78 -9.17 28.63
CA ILE A 2 -71.33 -9.11 28.69
C ILE A 2 -70.85 -8.44 27.41
N LYS A 3 -70.31 -7.22 27.54
CA LYS A 3 -69.66 -6.54 26.43
C LYS A 3 -68.23 -7.08 26.26
N LYS A 4 -68.05 -7.82 25.18
CA LYS A 4 -66.70 -8.28 24.79
C LYS A 4 -65.91 -7.11 24.25
N CYS A 5 -64.97 -6.60 25.01
CA CYS A 5 -63.93 -5.71 24.52
C CYS A 5 -62.92 -6.53 23.70
N TYR A 6 -62.93 -6.38 22.38
CA TYR A 6 -61.85 -6.87 21.55
C TYR A 6 -60.67 -5.88 21.63
N ILE A 7 -59.68 -6.25 22.36
CA ILE A 7 -58.39 -5.55 22.34
C ILE A 7 -57.68 -5.98 21.06
N LEU A 8 -57.73 -5.12 20.08
CA LEU A 8 -56.98 -5.28 18.83
C LEU A 8 -55.51 -4.95 19.16
N SER A 9 -54.70 -5.98 19.46
CA SER A 9 -53.28 -5.81 19.63
C SER A 9 -52.68 -5.59 18.23
N LEU A 10 -52.43 -4.31 17.91
CA LEU A 10 -51.62 -3.93 16.77
C LEU A 10 -50.16 -4.31 17.04
N LEU A 11 -49.76 -5.47 16.58
CA LEU A 11 -48.34 -5.85 16.50
C LEU A 11 -47.70 -4.98 15.39
N LEU A 12 -47.16 -3.83 15.83
CA LEU A 12 -46.21 -3.07 15.05
C LEU A 12 -44.93 -3.91 14.91
N CYS A 13 -44.84 -4.69 13.85
CA CYS A 13 -43.57 -5.21 13.40
C CYS A 13 -42.72 -4.01 12.93
N VAL A 14 -41.99 -3.40 13.85
CA VAL A 14 -40.88 -2.54 13.51
C VAL A 14 -39.81 -3.46 12.94
N GLY A 15 -39.91 -3.68 11.65
CA GLY A 15 -38.81 -4.23 10.87
C GLY A 15 -37.68 -3.20 10.88
N ALA A 16 -36.87 -3.21 11.94
CA ALA A 16 -35.58 -2.56 11.91
C ALA A 16 -34.77 -3.31 10.84
N GLY A 17 -34.87 -2.83 9.61
CA GLY A 17 -33.89 -3.14 8.59
C GLY A 17 -32.56 -2.62 9.08
N GLN A 18 -31.87 -3.46 9.85
CA GLN A 18 -30.45 -3.25 10.06
C GLN A 18 -29.84 -3.40 8.68
N ALA A 19 -29.59 -2.27 8.02
CA ALA A 19 -28.65 -2.22 6.92
C ALA A 19 -27.33 -2.68 7.53
N LEU A 20 -27.03 -3.96 7.40
CA LEU A 20 -25.72 -4.48 7.71
C LEU A 20 -24.76 -3.70 6.83
N ALA A 21 -24.08 -2.72 7.42
CA ALA A 21 -23.01 -2.02 6.73
C ALA A 21 -22.03 -3.11 6.28
N GLN A 22 -21.90 -3.27 4.96
CA GLN A 22 -21.01 -4.27 4.38
C GLN A 22 -19.59 -3.95 4.86
N GLU A 23 -18.93 -4.91 5.53
CA GLU A 23 -17.57 -4.74 5.98
C GLU A 23 -16.65 -4.49 4.78
N LYS A 24 -15.76 -3.51 4.91
CA LYS A 24 -14.78 -3.20 3.87
C LYS A 24 -13.79 -4.35 3.71
N THR A 25 -13.49 -4.69 2.46
CA THR A 25 -12.46 -5.66 2.10
C THR A 25 -11.07 -5.02 2.05
N ASP A 26 -10.04 -5.85 1.97
CA ASP A 26 -8.67 -5.37 1.72
C ASP A 26 -8.59 -4.52 0.44
N ARG A 27 -9.31 -4.92 -0.61
CA ARG A 27 -9.38 -4.18 -1.87
C ARG A 27 -10.05 -2.81 -1.73
N ASP A 28 -11.05 -2.70 -0.86
CA ASP A 28 -11.72 -1.42 -0.60
C ASP A 28 -10.76 -0.44 0.09
N TYR A 29 -10.00 -0.93 1.07
CA TYR A 29 -8.97 -0.12 1.72
C TYR A 29 -7.83 0.23 0.76
N LEU A 30 -7.40 -0.70 -0.07
CA LEU A 30 -6.37 -0.43 -1.08
C LEU A 30 -6.83 0.67 -2.05
N ARG A 31 -8.05 0.59 -2.54
CA ARG A 31 -8.63 1.58 -3.46
C ARG A 31 -8.77 2.96 -2.79
N SER A 32 -9.25 2.99 -1.54
CA SER A 32 -9.33 4.21 -0.75
C SER A 32 -7.94 4.82 -0.49
N GLY A 33 -6.97 3.99 -0.13
CA GLY A 33 -5.59 4.42 0.06
C GLY A 33 -4.99 5.02 -1.21
N ASN A 34 -5.23 4.41 -2.36
CA ASN A 34 -4.76 4.91 -3.66
C ASN A 34 -5.35 6.29 -3.98
N LYS A 35 -6.63 6.50 -3.69
CA LYS A 35 -7.27 7.80 -3.87
C LYS A 35 -6.64 8.86 -2.96
N LEU A 36 -6.45 8.53 -1.69
CA LEU A 36 -5.82 9.43 -0.72
C LEU A 36 -4.36 9.75 -1.12
N TYR A 37 -3.62 8.76 -1.59
CA TYR A 37 -2.26 8.95 -2.10
C TYR A 37 -2.23 9.92 -3.29
N ASN A 38 -3.13 9.74 -4.25
CA ASN A 38 -3.24 10.62 -5.42
C ASN A 38 -3.63 12.05 -5.03
N ASP A 39 -4.35 12.23 -3.93
CA ASP A 39 -4.68 13.54 -3.36
C ASP A 39 -3.56 14.09 -2.46
N SER A 40 -2.39 13.45 -2.44
CA SER A 40 -1.23 13.78 -1.61
C SER A 40 -1.50 13.73 -0.10
N LEU A 41 -2.50 12.96 0.31
CA LEU A 41 -2.85 12.71 1.71
C LEU A 41 -2.14 11.42 2.21
N PHE A 42 -0.81 11.48 2.27
CA PHE A 42 0.03 10.30 2.48
C PHE A 42 -0.15 9.64 3.86
N ILE A 43 -0.37 10.42 4.91
CA ILE A 43 -0.64 9.89 6.26
C ILE A 43 -1.95 9.11 6.28
N LYS A 44 -3.00 9.64 5.66
CA LYS A 44 -4.29 8.94 5.55
C LYS A 44 -4.21 7.72 4.66
N ALA A 45 -3.46 7.81 3.55
CA ALA A 45 -3.21 6.68 2.66
C ALA A 45 -2.49 5.55 3.40
N GLU A 46 -1.48 5.86 4.22
CA GLU A 46 -0.79 4.89 5.07
C GLU A 46 -1.76 4.12 5.96
N VAL A 47 -2.70 4.81 6.62
CA VAL A 47 -3.70 4.17 7.48
C VAL A 47 -4.51 3.13 6.70
N ASP A 48 -4.98 3.49 5.51
CA ASP A 48 -5.80 2.59 4.68
C ASP A 48 -4.98 1.40 4.15
N TYR A 49 -3.73 1.63 3.73
CA TYR A 49 -2.86 0.53 3.30
C TYR A 49 -2.54 -0.44 4.45
N ARG A 50 -2.36 0.06 5.67
CA ARG A 50 -2.17 -0.80 6.84
C ARG A 50 -3.41 -1.62 7.15
N LYS A 51 -4.61 -1.06 7.02
CA LYS A 51 -5.88 -1.80 7.16
C LYS A 51 -6.03 -2.88 6.09
N ALA A 52 -5.64 -2.58 4.84
CA ALA A 52 -5.60 -3.58 3.79
C ALA A 52 -4.68 -4.76 4.15
N LEU A 53 -3.50 -4.48 4.72
CA LEU A 53 -2.54 -5.50 5.15
C LEU A 53 -2.99 -6.30 6.37
N GLU A 54 -3.78 -5.71 7.27
CA GLU A 54 -4.41 -6.44 8.37
C GLU A 54 -5.37 -7.53 7.84
N LEU A 55 -6.11 -7.22 6.78
CA LEU A 55 -7.04 -8.16 6.14
C LEU A 55 -6.35 -9.13 5.19
N ASN A 56 -5.32 -8.70 4.50
CA ASN A 56 -4.54 -9.50 3.56
C ASN A 56 -3.03 -9.21 3.73
N PRO A 57 -2.35 -9.91 4.64
CA PRO A 57 -0.93 -9.66 4.93
C PRO A 57 0.02 -9.92 3.75
N LYS A 58 -0.44 -10.62 2.72
CA LYS A 58 0.35 -10.95 1.51
C LYS A 58 0.05 -10.06 0.31
N SER A 59 -0.74 -9.01 0.49
CA SER A 59 -1.04 -8.07 -0.59
C SER A 59 0.22 -7.31 -1.00
N THR A 60 0.80 -7.68 -2.13
CA THR A 60 1.99 -7.01 -2.68
C THR A 60 1.67 -5.57 -3.08
N ASP A 61 0.48 -5.32 -3.60
CA ASP A 61 0.04 -3.96 -3.94
C ASP A 61 -0.05 -3.06 -2.69
N ALA A 62 -0.60 -3.58 -1.60
CA ALA A 62 -0.71 -2.81 -0.36
C ALA A 62 0.67 -2.54 0.27
N MET A 63 1.57 -3.52 0.27
CA MET A 63 2.96 -3.34 0.76
C MET A 63 3.71 -2.29 -0.07
N PHE A 64 3.65 -2.40 -1.38
CA PHE A 64 4.32 -1.46 -2.29
C PHE A 64 3.78 -0.04 -2.12
N ASN A 65 2.46 0.12 -2.10
CA ASN A 65 1.83 1.42 -1.94
C ASN A 65 2.04 2.01 -0.55
N LEU A 66 2.08 1.16 0.50
CA LEU A 66 2.47 1.58 1.83
C LEU A 66 3.90 2.13 1.86
N ALA A 67 4.83 1.40 1.24
CA ALA A 67 6.22 1.85 1.14
C ALA A 67 6.32 3.22 0.44
N ASN A 68 5.59 3.40 -0.66
CA ASN A 68 5.54 4.67 -1.37
C ASN A 68 4.98 5.80 -0.49
N ALA A 69 3.89 5.55 0.25
CA ALA A 69 3.31 6.54 1.15
C ALA A 69 4.24 6.90 2.32
N LEU A 70 4.99 5.94 2.83
CA LEU A 70 6.01 6.17 3.86
C LEU A 70 7.19 6.98 3.31
N LEU A 71 7.62 6.69 2.08
CA LEU A 71 8.69 7.44 1.43
C LEU A 71 8.30 8.91 1.22
N MET A 72 7.07 9.16 0.80
CA MET A 72 6.55 10.52 0.64
C MET A 72 6.45 11.30 1.95
N GLN A 73 6.40 10.59 3.08
CA GLN A 73 6.44 11.18 4.43
C GLN A 73 7.87 11.32 4.97
N GLN A 74 8.89 11.02 4.18
CA GLN A 74 10.31 11.00 4.58
C GLN A 74 10.61 9.94 5.67
N LYS A 75 9.80 8.89 5.76
CA LYS A 75 10.00 7.75 6.65
C LYS A 75 10.80 6.65 5.93
N ALA A 76 12.02 6.98 5.53
CA ALA A 76 12.83 6.14 4.64
C ALA A 76 13.11 4.75 5.22
N LYS A 77 13.38 4.64 6.52
CA LYS A 77 13.63 3.34 7.17
C LYS A 77 12.42 2.42 7.11
N GLU A 78 11.25 2.93 7.47
CA GLU A 78 10.00 2.17 7.42
C GLU A 78 9.63 1.80 5.97
N ALA A 79 9.84 2.72 5.02
CA ALA A 79 9.64 2.45 3.60
C ALA A 79 10.54 1.31 3.12
N MET A 80 11.83 1.32 3.50
CA MET A 80 12.79 0.27 3.15
C MET A 80 12.33 -1.10 3.66
N GLU A 81 11.85 -1.19 4.89
CA GLU A 81 11.33 -2.44 5.47
C GLU A 81 10.18 -3.02 4.63
N GLN A 82 9.27 -2.17 4.15
CA GLN A 82 8.17 -2.59 3.28
C GLN A 82 8.67 -3.00 1.88
N TYR A 83 9.58 -2.24 1.29
CA TYR A 83 10.18 -2.60 0.00
C TYR A 83 10.93 -3.93 0.07
N GLU A 84 11.71 -4.16 1.11
CA GLU A 84 12.40 -5.44 1.32
C GLU A 84 11.41 -6.60 1.45
N SER A 85 10.34 -6.42 2.19
CA SER A 85 9.29 -7.44 2.36
C SER A 85 8.61 -7.77 1.03
N VAL A 86 8.19 -6.76 0.28
CA VAL A 86 7.49 -6.97 -1.00
C VAL A 86 8.41 -7.52 -2.08
N SER A 87 9.70 -7.14 -2.09
CA SER A 87 10.68 -7.64 -3.07
C SER A 87 10.86 -9.17 -3.03
N LYS A 88 10.60 -9.78 -1.88
CA LYS A 88 10.75 -11.24 -1.69
C LYS A 88 9.58 -12.05 -2.27
N ILE A 89 8.42 -11.43 -2.44
CA ILE A 89 7.18 -12.12 -2.85
C ILE A 89 6.58 -11.60 -4.16
N GLU A 90 6.93 -10.39 -4.58
CA GLU A 90 6.48 -9.83 -5.87
C GLU A 90 7.08 -10.59 -7.04
N LYS A 91 6.24 -10.92 -8.03
CA LYS A 91 6.67 -11.66 -9.23
C LYS A 91 6.62 -10.83 -10.50
N ASP A 92 5.86 -9.75 -10.50
CA ASP A 92 5.78 -8.83 -11.63
C ASP A 92 7.10 -8.09 -11.78
N LYS A 93 7.75 -8.24 -12.94
CA LYS A 93 9.07 -7.67 -13.19
C LYS A 93 9.06 -6.14 -13.20
N GLU A 94 8.01 -5.54 -13.71
CA GLU A 94 7.91 -4.09 -13.77
C GLU A 94 7.79 -3.50 -12.36
N LYS A 95 6.98 -4.12 -11.48
CA LYS A 95 6.90 -3.74 -10.07
C LYS A 95 8.20 -3.99 -9.33
N LEU A 96 8.86 -5.11 -9.56
CA LEU A 96 10.18 -5.38 -8.97
C LEU A 96 11.21 -4.33 -9.38
N ALA A 97 11.21 -3.92 -10.64
CA ALA A 97 12.08 -2.84 -11.09
C ALA A 97 11.84 -1.54 -10.30
N GLN A 98 10.58 -1.16 -10.11
CA GLN A 98 10.23 0.03 -9.33
C GLN A 98 10.62 -0.10 -7.85
N ILE A 99 10.41 -1.27 -7.26
CA ILE A 99 10.81 -1.56 -5.87
C ILE A 99 12.31 -1.36 -5.70
N TYR A 100 13.12 -2.00 -6.54
CA TYR A 100 14.58 -1.91 -6.45
C TYR A 100 15.10 -0.52 -6.81
N HIS A 101 14.46 0.19 -7.74
CA HIS A 101 14.76 1.60 -8.01
C HIS A 101 14.57 2.46 -6.75
N ASN A 102 13.43 2.35 -6.10
CA ASN A 102 13.11 3.13 -4.89
C ASN A 102 14.04 2.77 -3.73
N MET A 103 14.38 1.50 -3.56
CA MET A 103 15.40 1.06 -2.59
C MET A 103 16.75 1.72 -2.90
N GLY A 104 17.14 1.74 -4.15
CA GLY A 104 18.37 2.40 -4.60
C GLY A 104 18.39 3.89 -4.26
N VAL A 105 17.30 4.59 -4.48
CA VAL A 105 17.17 6.03 -4.14
C VAL A 105 17.36 6.26 -2.63
N ILE A 106 16.72 5.44 -1.80
CA ILE A 106 16.88 5.53 -0.34
C ILE A 106 18.34 5.26 0.07
N LEU A 107 18.95 4.22 -0.46
CA LEU A 107 20.33 3.84 -0.15
C LEU A 107 21.34 4.90 -0.61
N GLN A 108 21.08 5.51 -1.77
CA GLN A 108 21.91 6.62 -2.26
C GLN A 108 21.83 7.84 -1.34
N SER A 109 20.64 8.20 -0.89
CA SER A 109 20.42 9.31 0.03
C SER A 109 21.11 9.10 1.38
N SER A 110 21.19 7.86 1.83
CA SER A 110 21.87 7.49 3.09
C SER A 110 23.36 7.16 2.91
N LYS A 111 23.91 7.39 1.70
CA LYS A 111 25.32 7.13 1.36
C LYS A 111 25.76 5.67 1.46
N GLN A 112 24.83 4.75 1.39
CA GLN A 112 25.11 3.31 1.31
C GLN A 112 25.34 2.90 -0.14
N LEU A 113 26.41 3.40 -0.73
CA LEU A 113 26.66 3.33 -2.17
C LEU A 113 26.84 1.90 -2.71
N PRO A 114 27.55 0.98 -2.06
CA PRO A 114 27.65 -0.40 -2.55
C PRO A 114 26.27 -1.07 -2.67
N GLN A 115 25.44 -0.96 -1.64
CA GLN A 115 24.09 -1.52 -1.64
C GLN A 115 23.17 -0.82 -2.66
N CYS A 116 23.31 0.50 -2.79
CA CYS A 116 22.60 1.32 -3.78
C CYS A 116 22.88 0.82 -5.20
N ILE A 117 24.14 0.60 -5.53
CA ILE A 117 24.56 0.10 -6.84
C ILE A 117 23.92 -1.26 -7.14
N GLU A 118 23.92 -2.17 -6.19
CA GLU A 118 23.27 -3.48 -6.37
C GLU A 118 21.75 -3.35 -6.55
N ALA A 119 21.09 -2.46 -5.79
CA ALA A 119 19.66 -2.22 -5.97
C ALA A 119 19.34 -1.68 -7.37
N TYR A 120 20.09 -0.72 -7.88
CA TYR A 120 19.88 -0.20 -9.24
C TYR A 120 20.18 -1.25 -10.32
N LYS A 121 21.17 -2.11 -10.10
CA LYS A 121 21.42 -3.24 -11.01
C LYS A 121 20.26 -4.22 -11.02
N GLU A 122 19.68 -4.56 -9.86
CA GLU A 122 18.50 -5.42 -9.80
C GLU A 122 17.29 -4.77 -10.49
N SER A 123 17.10 -3.46 -10.30
CA SER A 123 16.06 -2.72 -11.02
C SER A 123 16.22 -2.89 -12.53
N LEU A 124 17.42 -2.68 -13.06
CA LEU A 124 17.70 -2.81 -14.50
C LEU A 124 17.64 -4.25 -15.02
N ARG A 125 17.90 -5.26 -14.19
CA ARG A 125 17.65 -6.66 -14.57
C ARG A 125 16.17 -6.93 -14.82
N ASN A 126 15.30 -6.28 -14.06
CA ASN A 126 13.85 -6.41 -14.19
C ASN A 126 13.26 -5.47 -15.27
N ASN A 127 13.86 -4.30 -15.48
CA ASN A 127 13.50 -3.38 -16.56
C ASN A 127 14.75 -2.76 -17.20
N PRO A 128 15.33 -3.40 -18.22
CA PRO A 128 16.56 -2.90 -18.86
C PRO A 128 16.40 -1.58 -19.61
N LYS A 129 15.18 -1.13 -19.87
CA LYS A 129 14.88 0.08 -20.65
C LYS A 129 14.76 1.34 -19.79
N ASP A 130 14.91 1.23 -18.47
CA ASP A 130 14.79 2.35 -17.55
C ASP A 130 16.05 3.22 -17.58
N ASP A 131 15.96 4.30 -18.34
CA ASP A 131 17.07 5.25 -18.51
C ASP A 131 17.34 6.06 -17.22
N GLU A 132 16.32 6.32 -16.41
CA GLU A 132 16.47 7.01 -15.13
C GLU A 132 17.31 6.18 -14.16
N THR A 133 16.96 4.91 -14.00
CA THR A 133 17.74 4.01 -13.15
C THR A 133 19.16 3.82 -13.66
N ARG A 134 19.35 3.78 -14.97
CA ARG A 134 20.68 3.70 -15.59
C ARG A 134 21.54 4.93 -15.26
N TYR A 135 20.95 6.11 -15.36
CA TYR A 135 21.60 7.35 -14.99
C TYR A 135 21.96 7.37 -13.50
N ASN A 136 21.02 6.99 -12.62
CA ASN A 136 21.25 6.94 -11.18
C ASN A 136 22.32 5.92 -10.80
N LEU A 137 22.37 4.77 -11.47
CA LEU A 137 23.44 3.79 -11.28
C LEU A 137 24.81 4.38 -11.63
N ALA A 138 24.94 5.02 -12.78
CA ALA A 138 26.19 5.66 -13.18
C ALA A 138 26.62 6.74 -12.19
N LEU A 139 25.68 7.52 -11.69
CA LEU A 139 25.95 8.54 -10.68
C LEU A 139 26.42 7.93 -9.35
N ALA A 140 25.76 6.88 -8.88
CA ALA A 140 26.16 6.17 -7.66
C ALA A 140 27.56 5.55 -7.79
N GLN A 141 27.87 4.95 -8.94
CA GLN A 141 29.21 4.40 -9.22
C GLN A 141 30.30 5.50 -9.21
N LYS A 142 29.98 6.68 -9.69
CA LYS A 142 30.90 7.80 -9.68
C LYS A 142 31.09 8.40 -8.27
N GLN A 143 30.10 8.26 -7.41
CA GLN A 143 30.18 8.71 -6.02
C GLN A 143 30.97 7.74 -5.11
N LEU A 144 31.11 6.48 -5.52
CA LEU A 144 31.82 5.46 -4.76
C LEU A 144 33.33 5.74 -4.78
#